data_5bf27b10adb227f4db0ca809353b9fba
#
_entry.id   5bf27b10adb227f4db0ca809353b9fba
#
_cell.length_a   1.000
_cell.length_b   1.000
_cell.length_c   1.000
_cell.angle_alpha   90.00
_cell.angle_beta   90.00
_cell.angle_gamma   90.00
#
_symmetry.space_group_name_H-M   'P 1'
#
loop_
_entity.id
_entity.type
_entity.pdbx_description
1 polymer ?
#
loop_
_entity_poly.entity_id
_entity_poly.type
_entity_poly.pdbx_seq_one_letter_code
_entity_poly.pdbx_strand_id
1 'polypeptide(L)'
;PTDADLDAVDWAVTTVRALAGGAEVITREQDCRIGIPGFDKPGTADALIPDKLAHADLKTGQKRNYREQMAAYALGLMEQHFASEWTAHLIFCDQKEVVTLRFTFEEAKRLVSAVVARYRDPQKKPTPCDYCGWCAKRETCPARMALAVQATEVAAPSFDFD
;
A
#
# COMPACT_ATOMS: atom_id res chain seq x y z
N PRO A 1 -14.07 -15.57 13.24
CA PRO A 1 -13.98 -14.14 13.53
C PRO A 1 -14.34 -13.90 14.99
N THR A 2 -13.63 -13.01 15.66
CA THR A 2 -13.94 -12.52 17.00
C THR A 2 -14.96 -11.38 16.88
N ASP A 3 -15.58 -10.98 18.01
CA ASP A 3 -16.46 -9.80 18.03
C ASP A 3 -15.72 -8.53 17.58
N ALA A 4 -14.42 -8.43 17.89
CA ALA A 4 -13.59 -7.32 17.43
C ALA A 4 -13.38 -7.31 15.90
N ASP A 5 -13.27 -8.48 15.26
CA ASP A 5 -13.17 -8.59 13.80
C ASP A 5 -14.47 -8.13 13.13
N LEU A 6 -15.62 -8.50 13.71
CA LEU A 6 -16.94 -8.10 13.21
C LEU A 6 -17.15 -6.59 13.35
N ASP A 7 -16.77 -6.01 14.47
CA ASP A 7 -16.84 -4.56 14.73
C ASP A 7 -15.95 -3.76 13.78
N ALA A 8 -14.75 -4.27 13.47
CA ALA A 8 -13.84 -3.66 12.49
C ALA A 8 -14.43 -3.68 11.07
N VAL A 9 -15.08 -4.78 10.67
CA VAL A 9 -15.76 -4.90 9.37
C VAL A 9 -16.95 -3.95 9.28
N ASP A 10 -17.82 -3.92 10.29
CA ASP A 10 -18.99 -3.04 10.32
C ASP A 10 -18.59 -1.56 10.25
N TRP A 11 -17.53 -1.20 10.97
CA TRP A 11 -16.97 0.14 10.91
C TRP A 11 -16.44 0.47 9.50
N ALA A 12 -15.71 -0.45 8.87
CA ALA A 12 -15.17 -0.24 7.52
C ALA A 12 -16.29 -0.06 6.49
N VAL A 13 -17.32 -0.90 6.52
CA VAL A 13 -18.50 -0.80 5.63
C VAL A 13 -19.22 0.53 5.81
N THR A 14 -19.46 0.92 7.07
CA THR A 14 -20.10 2.20 7.40
C THR A 14 -19.27 3.38 6.91
N THR A 15 -17.96 3.31 7.05
CA THR A 15 -17.01 4.34 6.60
C THR A 15 -17.02 4.47 5.08
N VAL A 16 -16.97 3.38 4.32
CA VAL A 16 -17.05 3.42 2.85
C VAL A 16 -18.36 4.06 2.39
N ARG A 17 -19.49 3.71 3.01
CA ARG A 17 -20.79 4.32 2.71
C ARG A 17 -20.83 5.82 3.02
N ALA A 18 -20.23 6.22 4.13
CA ALA A 18 -20.12 7.65 4.50
C ALA A 18 -19.27 8.42 3.49
N LEU A 19 -18.13 7.86 3.04
CA LEU A 19 -17.27 8.44 2.00
C LEU A 19 -18.02 8.56 0.66
N ALA A 20 -18.85 7.59 0.33
CA ALA A 20 -19.69 7.61 -0.86
C ALA A 20 -20.75 8.71 -0.80
N GLY A 21 -21.31 9.02 0.40
CA GLY A 21 -22.29 10.10 0.57
C GLY A 21 -23.54 9.91 -0.31
N GLY A 22 -24.00 8.66 -0.50
CA GLY A 22 -25.14 8.29 -1.32
C GLY A 22 -24.81 7.95 -2.78
N ALA A 23 -23.55 8.12 -3.24
CA ALA A 23 -23.10 7.62 -4.53
C ALA A 23 -23.04 6.08 -4.54
N GLU A 24 -23.10 5.49 -5.73
CA GLU A 24 -22.93 4.05 -5.89
C GLU A 24 -21.56 3.60 -5.38
N VAL A 25 -21.53 2.46 -4.68
CA VAL A 25 -20.30 1.78 -4.25
C VAL A 25 -20.26 0.40 -4.92
N ILE A 26 -19.24 0.21 -5.73
CA ILE A 26 -18.96 -1.10 -6.34
C ILE A 26 -17.96 -1.83 -5.45
N THR A 27 -18.42 -2.87 -4.75
CA THR A 27 -17.64 -3.68 -3.81
C THR A 27 -17.02 -4.93 -4.44
N ARG A 28 -17.02 -5.02 -5.76
CA ARG A 28 -16.29 -6.08 -6.46
C ARG A 28 -14.83 -5.64 -6.58
N GLU A 29 -13.93 -6.60 -6.48
CA GLU A 29 -12.53 -6.37 -6.83
C GLU A 29 -12.44 -5.77 -8.23
N GLN A 30 -12.04 -4.51 -8.30
CA GLN A 30 -11.90 -3.80 -9.57
C GLN A 30 -10.46 -3.88 -10.04
N ASP A 31 -10.25 -4.42 -11.23
CA ASP A 31 -8.94 -4.46 -11.86
C ASP A 31 -8.40 -3.05 -12.10
N CYS A 32 -7.30 -2.73 -11.43
CA CYS A 32 -6.56 -1.48 -11.60
C CYS A 32 -5.36 -1.74 -12.51
N ARG A 33 -5.61 -2.03 -13.79
CA ARG A 33 -4.54 -2.28 -14.77
C ARG A 33 -3.88 -0.98 -15.16
N ILE A 34 -2.56 -0.99 -15.15
CA ILE A 34 -1.73 0.15 -15.52
C ILE A 34 -1.16 -0.11 -16.90
N GLY A 35 -1.26 0.86 -17.84
CA GLY A 35 -0.72 0.78 -19.19
C GLY A 35 0.81 0.89 -19.29
N ILE A 36 1.55 0.36 -18.30
CA ILE A 36 3.02 0.37 -18.33
C ILE A 36 3.52 -0.98 -18.88
N PRO A 37 4.23 -0.99 -20.03
CA PRO A 37 4.73 -2.22 -20.64
C PRO A 37 5.55 -3.07 -19.68
N GLY A 38 5.21 -4.37 -19.56
CA GLY A 38 5.87 -5.32 -18.67
C GLY A 38 5.46 -5.19 -17.20
N PHE A 39 4.35 -4.51 -16.92
CA PHE A 39 3.70 -4.47 -15.63
C PHE A 39 2.26 -4.99 -15.78
N ASP A 40 2.13 -6.29 -16.04
CA ASP A 40 0.89 -6.91 -16.49
C ASP A 40 0.01 -7.43 -15.34
N LYS A 41 0.48 -7.33 -14.10
CA LYS A 41 -0.31 -7.78 -12.96
C LYS A 41 -1.28 -6.69 -12.54
N PRO A 42 -2.59 -6.93 -12.66
CA PRO A 42 -3.57 -6.00 -12.11
C PRO A 42 -3.45 -5.98 -10.59
N GLY A 43 -3.50 -4.79 -10.01
CA GLY A 43 -3.91 -4.64 -8.62
C GLY A 43 -5.44 -4.61 -8.56
N THR A 44 -6.02 -4.86 -7.39
CA THR A 44 -7.48 -4.77 -7.18
C THR A 44 -7.76 -3.80 -6.05
N ALA A 45 -8.72 -2.90 -6.26
CA ALA A 45 -9.27 -2.05 -5.21
C ALA A 45 -10.48 -2.73 -4.58
N ASP A 46 -10.60 -2.68 -3.26
CA ASP A 46 -11.68 -3.36 -2.53
C ASP A 46 -13.05 -2.71 -2.76
N ALA A 47 -13.09 -1.40 -2.94
CA ALA A 47 -14.32 -0.68 -3.28
C ALA A 47 -14.04 0.49 -4.22
N LEU A 48 -14.92 0.71 -5.20
CA LEU A 48 -14.88 1.81 -6.14
C LEU A 48 -16.10 2.71 -5.94
N ILE A 49 -15.91 4.02 -5.99
CA ILE A 49 -16.95 5.07 -5.93
C ILE A 49 -16.82 5.91 -7.21
N PRO A 50 -17.40 5.44 -8.35
CA PRO A 50 -17.11 6.03 -9.66
C PRO A 50 -17.49 7.51 -9.76
N ASP A 51 -18.66 7.88 -9.26
CA ASP A 51 -19.18 9.25 -9.32
C ASP A 51 -18.32 10.27 -8.55
N LYS A 52 -17.46 9.76 -7.66
CA LYS A 52 -16.52 10.59 -6.89
C LYS A 52 -15.08 10.48 -7.38
N LEU A 53 -14.84 9.73 -8.43
CA LEU A 53 -13.52 9.38 -8.93
C LEU A 53 -12.62 8.92 -7.76
N ALA A 54 -13.13 7.96 -6.97
CA ALA A 54 -12.48 7.51 -5.76
C ALA A 54 -12.52 5.98 -5.63
N HIS A 55 -11.55 5.45 -4.89
CA HIS A 55 -11.56 4.06 -4.43
C HIS A 55 -11.19 3.97 -2.95
N ALA A 56 -11.59 2.89 -2.33
CA ALA A 56 -11.17 2.53 -0.99
C ALA A 56 -10.42 1.20 -1.00
N ASP A 57 -9.41 1.10 -0.14
CA ASP A 57 -8.60 -0.08 0.06
C ASP A 57 -8.50 -0.35 1.56
N LEU A 58 -8.93 -1.55 1.97
CA LEU A 58 -9.04 -1.94 3.37
C LEU A 58 -7.73 -2.56 3.84
N LYS A 59 -7.26 -2.15 4.98
CA LYS A 59 -6.02 -2.64 5.57
C LYS A 59 -6.27 -3.15 6.98
N THR A 60 -5.77 -4.35 7.25
CA THR A 60 -5.73 -4.95 8.59
C THR A 60 -4.28 -5.02 9.07
N GLY A 61 -4.08 -5.14 10.38
CA GLY A 61 -2.77 -5.23 10.99
C GLY A 61 -2.07 -3.88 11.14
N GLN A 62 -0.74 -3.90 11.05
CA GLN A 62 0.07 -2.70 11.29
C GLN A 62 -0.03 -1.68 10.15
N LYS A 63 -0.15 -0.43 10.53
CA LYS A 63 -0.15 0.71 9.61
C LYS A 63 1.21 0.84 8.91
N ARG A 64 1.21 0.92 7.58
CA ARG A 64 2.41 1.04 6.74
C ARG A 64 2.22 2.14 5.69
N ASN A 65 3.29 2.47 4.99
CA ASN A 65 3.20 3.39 3.85
C ASN A 65 2.71 2.64 2.60
N TYR A 66 1.49 2.94 2.18
CA TYR A 66 0.85 2.36 0.99
C TYR A 66 0.75 3.36 -0.17
N ARG A 67 1.41 4.52 -0.09
CA ARG A 67 1.28 5.58 -1.09
C ARG A 67 1.57 5.10 -2.52
N GLU A 68 2.61 4.30 -2.72
CA GLU A 68 2.98 3.78 -4.04
C GLU A 68 1.92 2.79 -4.58
N GLN A 69 1.35 1.95 -3.73
CA GLN A 69 0.25 1.05 -4.09
C GLN A 69 -0.99 1.84 -4.48
N MET A 70 -1.38 2.84 -3.69
CA MET A 70 -2.53 3.68 -3.98
C MET A 70 -2.35 4.51 -5.26
N ALA A 71 -1.13 4.99 -5.51
CA ALA A 71 -0.81 5.67 -6.77
C ALA A 71 -0.95 4.73 -7.98
N ALA A 72 -0.57 3.46 -7.84
CA ALA A 72 -0.73 2.46 -8.89
C ALA A 72 -2.21 2.19 -9.20
N TYR A 73 -3.04 2.01 -8.17
CA TYR A 73 -4.49 1.82 -8.35
C TYR A 73 -5.14 3.06 -8.96
N ALA A 74 -4.82 4.24 -8.42
CA ALA A 74 -5.33 5.51 -8.94
C ALA A 74 -4.97 5.72 -10.42
N LEU A 75 -3.73 5.41 -10.82
CA LEU A 75 -3.28 5.53 -12.22
C LEU A 75 -4.11 4.64 -13.15
N GLY A 76 -4.26 3.35 -12.81
CA GLY A 76 -5.05 2.41 -13.61
C GLY A 76 -6.53 2.80 -13.70
N LEU A 77 -7.11 3.30 -12.60
CA LEU A 77 -8.50 3.76 -12.57
C LEU A 77 -8.68 5.08 -13.35
N MET A 78 -7.72 6.00 -13.27
CA MET A 78 -7.75 7.23 -14.10
C MET A 78 -7.67 6.92 -15.60
N GLU A 79 -6.87 5.92 -16.00
CA GLU A 79 -6.83 5.47 -17.41
C GLU A 79 -8.17 4.87 -17.86
N GLN A 80 -8.81 4.05 -17.01
CA GLN A 80 -10.08 3.40 -17.32
C GLN A 80 -11.27 4.38 -17.36
N HIS A 81 -11.26 5.39 -16.50
CA HIS A 81 -12.34 6.37 -16.35
C HIS A 81 -12.07 7.69 -17.07
N PHE A 82 -10.98 7.80 -17.82
CA PHE A 82 -10.55 9.03 -18.52
C PHE A 82 -10.49 10.25 -17.59
N ALA A 83 -10.02 10.03 -16.34
CA ALA A 83 -9.93 11.05 -15.32
C ALA A 83 -8.52 11.61 -15.19
N SER A 84 -8.39 12.90 -14.85
CA SER A 84 -7.09 13.57 -14.61
C SER A 84 -6.67 13.56 -13.14
N GLU A 85 -7.62 13.29 -12.22
CA GLU A 85 -7.40 13.24 -10.78
C GLU A 85 -8.18 12.06 -10.19
N TRP A 86 -7.67 11.52 -9.08
CA TRP A 86 -8.28 10.41 -8.38
C TRP A 86 -8.04 10.47 -6.88
N THR A 87 -9.05 10.07 -6.10
CA THR A 87 -8.95 10.00 -4.65
C THR A 87 -8.83 8.54 -4.20
N ALA A 88 -7.86 8.25 -3.34
CA ALA A 88 -7.68 6.95 -2.71
C ALA A 88 -7.92 7.06 -1.20
N HIS A 89 -8.77 6.20 -0.66
CA HIS A 89 -9.03 6.09 0.77
C HIS A 89 -8.41 4.81 1.30
N LEU A 90 -7.41 4.93 2.17
CA LEU A 90 -6.87 3.82 2.96
C LEU A 90 -7.68 3.72 4.24
N ILE A 91 -8.34 2.58 4.44
CA ILE A 91 -9.20 2.31 5.59
C ILE A 91 -8.49 1.31 6.47
N PHE A 92 -7.89 1.78 7.56
CA PHE A 92 -7.23 0.94 8.56
C PHE A 92 -8.27 0.42 9.54
N CYS A 93 -8.76 -0.80 9.30
CA CYS A 93 -9.90 -1.38 10.00
C CYS A 93 -9.64 -1.54 11.50
N ASP A 94 -8.46 -2.03 11.89
CA ASP A 94 -8.12 -2.29 13.30
C ASP A 94 -7.92 -1.00 14.09
N GLN A 95 -7.44 0.07 13.45
CA GLN A 95 -7.22 1.37 14.07
C GLN A 95 -8.41 2.31 13.94
N LYS A 96 -9.43 1.92 13.17
CA LYS A 96 -10.59 2.75 12.83
C LYS A 96 -10.17 4.13 12.30
N GLU A 97 -9.21 4.15 11.38
CA GLU A 97 -8.65 5.37 10.81
C GLU A 97 -8.77 5.37 9.28
N VAL A 98 -9.02 6.55 8.72
CA VAL A 98 -9.03 6.78 7.27
C VAL A 98 -7.93 7.75 6.90
N VAL A 99 -7.10 7.35 5.94
CA VAL A 99 -6.13 8.24 5.30
C VAL A 99 -6.56 8.47 3.87
N THR A 100 -6.78 9.72 3.50
CA THR A 100 -7.17 10.13 2.14
C THR A 100 -5.98 10.68 1.40
N LEU A 101 -5.70 10.10 0.24
CA LEU A 101 -4.67 10.53 -0.69
C LEU A 101 -5.34 11.02 -1.98
N ARG A 102 -4.81 12.09 -2.57
CA ARG A 102 -5.23 12.56 -3.89
C ARG A 102 -4.04 12.49 -4.83
N PHE A 103 -4.31 12.09 -6.05
CA PHE A 103 -3.30 11.97 -7.10
C PHE A 103 -3.80 12.65 -8.35
N THR A 104 -2.94 13.46 -8.96
CA THR A 104 -3.07 13.80 -10.37
C THR A 104 -2.51 12.65 -11.22
N PHE A 105 -2.93 12.56 -12.47
CA PHE A 105 -2.41 11.55 -13.41
C PHE A 105 -0.88 11.57 -13.49
N GLU A 106 -0.30 12.77 -13.62
CA GLU A 106 1.15 12.93 -13.73
C GLU A 106 1.89 12.54 -12.44
N GLU A 107 1.33 12.84 -11.27
CA GLU A 107 1.91 12.42 -10.00
C GLU A 107 1.89 10.91 -9.85
N ALA A 108 0.74 10.28 -10.08
CA ALA A 108 0.59 8.83 -10.02
C ALA A 108 1.54 8.13 -11.00
N LYS A 109 1.59 8.59 -12.25
CA LYS A 109 2.49 8.07 -13.30
C LYS A 109 3.96 8.17 -12.89
N ARG A 110 4.39 9.30 -12.34
CA ARG A 110 5.75 9.51 -11.86
C ARG A 110 6.11 8.53 -10.74
N LEU A 111 5.22 8.38 -9.73
CA LEU A 111 5.44 7.46 -8.61
C LEU A 111 5.55 6.01 -9.09
N VAL A 112 4.61 5.57 -9.92
CA VAL A 112 4.61 4.20 -10.46
C VAL A 112 5.82 3.96 -11.35
N SER A 113 6.19 4.91 -12.20
CA SER A 113 7.38 4.79 -13.06
C SER A 113 8.66 4.64 -12.23
N ALA A 114 8.77 5.37 -11.11
CA ALA A 114 9.90 5.23 -10.20
C ALA A 114 9.96 3.84 -9.53
N VAL A 115 8.81 3.27 -9.17
CA VAL A 115 8.72 1.89 -8.63
C VAL A 115 9.16 0.87 -9.69
N VAL A 116 8.65 1.00 -10.93
CA VAL A 116 9.00 0.11 -12.03
C VAL A 116 10.49 0.20 -12.36
N ALA A 117 11.05 1.41 -12.40
CA ALA A 117 12.49 1.61 -12.63
C ALA A 117 13.34 0.92 -11.54
N ARG A 118 12.97 1.08 -10.26
CA ARG A 118 13.64 0.37 -9.17
C ARG A 118 13.51 -1.15 -9.28
N TYR A 119 12.35 -1.65 -9.71
CA TYR A 119 12.14 -3.08 -9.89
C TYR A 119 13.02 -3.67 -11.01
N ARG A 120 13.19 -2.92 -12.11
CA ARG A 120 13.97 -3.31 -13.29
C ARG A 120 15.47 -3.07 -13.16
N ASP A 121 15.92 -2.38 -12.13
CA ASP A 121 17.34 -2.10 -11.91
C ASP A 121 18.10 -3.38 -11.59
N PRO A 122 19.00 -3.86 -12.47
CA PRO A 122 19.80 -5.07 -12.25
C PRO A 122 20.83 -4.89 -11.12
N GLN A 123 21.17 -3.65 -10.76
CA GLN A 123 22.10 -3.31 -9.68
C GLN A 123 21.40 -3.13 -8.33
N LYS A 124 20.09 -3.32 -8.26
CA LYS A 124 19.31 -3.14 -7.05
C LYS A 124 19.81 -4.03 -5.92
N LYS A 125 20.26 -3.40 -4.86
CA LYS A 125 20.63 -4.08 -3.62
C LYS A 125 19.37 -4.27 -2.74
N PRO A 126 19.29 -5.37 -1.98
CA PRO A 126 18.26 -5.55 -0.97
C PRO A 126 18.31 -4.38 0.04
N THR A 127 17.16 -3.82 0.35
CA THR A 127 17.02 -2.78 1.38
C THR A 127 16.10 -3.30 2.47
N PRO A 128 16.49 -3.24 3.75
CA PRO A 128 15.62 -3.63 4.84
C PRO A 128 14.33 -2.81 4.86
N CYS A 129 13.21 -3.47 5.13
CA CYS A 129 11.91 -2.84 5.21
C CYS A 129 10.95 -3.66 6.08
N ASP A 130 9.77 -3.13 6.35
CA ASP A 130 8.73 -3.76 7.18
C ASP A 130 8.27 -5.13 6.66
N TYR A 131 8.49 -5.43 5.38
CA TYR A 131 8.16 -6.74 4.78
C TYR A 131 9.24 -7.80 4.98
N CYS A 132 10.37 -7.47 5.59
CA CYS A 132 11.47 -8.42 5.79
C CYS A 132 11.06 -9.66 6.61
N GLY A 133 10.10 -9.53 7.52
CA GLY A 133 9.54 -10.64 8.30
C GLY A 133 8.85 -11.71 7.44
N TRP A 134 8.28 -11.30 6.30
CA TRP A 134 7.52 -12.15 5.37
C TRP A 134 8.31 -12.52 4.11
N CYS A 135 9.54 -12.02 3.99
CA CYS A 135 10.37 -12.24 2.82
C CYS A 135 10.88 -13.68 2.75
N ALA A 136 10.69 -14.35 1.62
CA ALA A 136 11.20 -15.72 1.40
C ALA A 136 12.73 -15.83 1.50
N LYS A 137 13.45 -14.70 1.34
CA LYS A 137 14.92 -14.63 1.47
C LYS A 137 15.38 -14.12 2.83
N ARG A 138 14.50 -13.99 3.82
CA ARG A 138 14.80 -13.38 5.12
C ARG A 138 16.01 -14.00 5.83
N GLU A 139 16.18 -15.31 5.73
CA GLU A 139 17.24 -16.04 6.45
C GLU A 139 18.64 -15.85 5.81
N THR A 140 18.69 -15.55 4.52
CA THR A 140 19.93 -15.41 3.74
C THR A 140 20.16 -14.00 3.21
N CYS A 141 19.33 -13.03 3.61
CA CYS A 141 19.42 -11.66 3.10
C CYS A 141 20.58 -10.91 3.73
N PRO A 142 21.60 -10.48 2.95
CA PRO A 142 22.77 -9.79 3.48
C PRO A 142 22.43 -8.44 4.15
N ALA A 143 21.40 -7.74 3.62
CA ALA A 143 20.98 -6.47 4.21
C ALA A 143 20.33 -6.65 5.59
N ARG A 144 19.58 -7.73 5.81
CA ARG A 144 19.00 -8.05 7.12
C ARG A 144 20.08 -8.50 8.11
N MET A 145 21.04 -9.30 7.64
CA MET A 145 22.17 -9.73 8.46
C MET A 145 23.00 -8.53 8.93
N ALA A 146 23.28 -7.57 8.04
CA ALA A 146 23.99 -6.35 8.38
C ALA A 146 23.27 -5.52 9.46
N LEU A 147 21.93 -5.41 9.40
CA LEU A 147 21.15 -4.75 10.45
C LEU A 147 21.23 -5.48 11.80
N ALA A 148 21.20 -6.82 11.80
CA ALA A 148 21.31 -7.59 13.03
C ALA A 148 22.68 -7.39 13.68
N VAL A 149 23.76 -7.36 12.90
CA VAL A 149 25.12 -7.05 13.40
C VAL A 149 25.18 -5.65 14.01
N GLN A 150 24.67 -4.63 13.32
CA GLN A 150 24.62 -3.26 13.86
C GLN A 150 23.83 -3.18 15.18
N ALA A 151 22.71 -3.89 15.28
CA ALA A 151 21.91 -3.89 16.51
C ALA A 151 22.65 -4.55 17.67
N THR A 152 23.47 -5.59 17.43
CA THR A 152 24.27 -6.23 18.47
C THR A 152 25.47 -5.38 18.89
N GLU A 153 26.10 -4.66 17.97
CA GLU A 153 27.20 -3.73 18.29
C GLU A 153 26.75 -2.56 19.17
N VAL A 154 25.52 -2.02 18.90
CA VAL A 154 24.95 -0.95 19.72
C VAL A 154 24.51 -1.45 21.11
N ALA A 155 24.11 -2.71 21.22
CA ALA A 155 23.66 -3.30 22.48
C ALA A 155 24.79 -3.92 23.33
N ALA A 156 26.02 -4.01 22.81
CA ALA A 156 27.15 -4.54 23.56
C ALA A 156 27.53 -3.55 24.67
N PRO A 157 27.45 -3.93 25.96
CA PRO A 157 27.99 -3.08 27.02
C PRO A 157 29.51 -2.94 26.84
N SER A 158 30.01 -1.72 26.99
CA SER A 158 31.45 -1.50 27.13
C SER A 158 31.91 -2.16 28.43
N PHE A 159 32.51 -3.33 28.32
CA PHE A 159 33.22 -3.90 29.45
C PHE A 159 34.60 -3.22 29.50
N ASP A 160 34.74 -2.20 30.36
CA ASP A 160 36.04 -1.73 30.78
C ASP A 160 36.60 -2.77 31.74
N PHE A 161 37.63 -3.48 31.31
CA PHE A 161 38.45 -4.31 32.18
C PHE A 161 39.52 -3.36 32.79
N ASP A 162 39.29 -2.90 34.02
CA ASP A 162 40.34 -2.32 34.87
C ASP A 162 41.26 -3.42 35.46
#